data_1dd08456f2d0d5cbb4312dd4d1573ea8
#
_entry.id   1dd08456f2d0d5cbb4312dd4d1573ea8
#
_cell.length_a   1.000
_cell.length_b   1.000
_cell.length_c   1.000
_cell.angle_alpha   90.00
_cell.angle_beta   90.00
_cell.angle_gamma   90.00
#
_symmetry.space_group_name_H-M   'P 1'
#
loop_
_entity.id
_entity.type
_entity.pdbx_description
1 polymer ?
#
loop_
_entity_poly.entity_id
_entity_poly.type
_entity_poly.pdbx_seq_one_letter_code
_entity_poly.pdbx_strand_id
1 'polypeptide(L)'
;DMNKKLNMKNMIESEMFRALSKGEFVVYYQPKYEIANDTIIGAEALVRWNHKEKGIISPGVFIPVFERNGFIVDLDFYVYEQVLKMQKHRLDMGKKVIPISMNVSRCHLSDTNFVDKLEAVVAKYKVPKQYIEMEITESIFSQEDSSAIALIYNLKEHGFTISMDDFGSGYSSLNLLRKVHIDTLKIDKVFIDSTEDVQRSQVIVEEIINMASKIHVKTICEGVETQSQRDFL
;
A
#
# COMPACT_ATOMS: atom_id res chain seq x y z
N ASP A 1 -11.01 18.87 -22.81
CA ASP A 1 -10.52 18.35 -21.53
C ASP A 1 -9.00 18.16 -21.41
N MET A 2 -8.30 18.09 -22.56
CA MET A 2 -6.83 17.94 -22.60
C MET A 2 -6.09 19.12 -21.94
N ASN A 3 -6.54 20.35 -22.11
CA ASN A 3 -5.95 21.54 -21.51
C ASN A 3 -6.06 21.55 -19.98
N LYS A 4 -7.18 21.05 -19.41
CA LYS A 4 -7.34 20.97 -17.94
C LYS A 4 -6.37 19.94 -17.33
N LYS A 5 -6.18 18.78 -17.97
CA LYS A 5 -5.22 17.76 -17.53
C LYS A 5 -3.78 18.27 -17.60
N LEU A 6 -3.44 18.97 -18.68
CA LEU A 6 -2.10 19.56 -18.85
C LEU A 6 -1.81 20.64 -17.79
N ASN A 7 -2.77 21.55 -17.57
CA ASN A 7 -2.65 22.58 -16.54
C ASN A 7 -2.51 21.99 -15.13
N MET A 8 -3.27 20.93 -14.83
CA MET A 8 -3.16 20.24 -13.53
C MET A 8 -1.78 19.59 -13.37
N LYS A 9 -1.28 18.89 -14.40
CA LYS A 9 0.06 18.31 -14.39
C LYS A 9 1.14 19.37 -14.15
N ASN A 10 1.10 20.48 -14.90
CA ASN A 10 2.09 21.57 -14.76
C ASN A 10 2.07 22.18 -13.36
N MET A 11 0.87 22.37 -12.79
CA MET A 11 0.72 22.84 -11.41
C MET A 11 1.37 21.86 -10.43
N ILE A 12 1.07 20.56 -10.55
CA ILE A 12 1.61 19.52 -9.68
C ILE A 12 3.14 19.52 -9.73
N GLU A 13 3.74 19.54 -10.91
CA GLU A 13 5.21 19.56 -11.10
C GLU A 13 5.86 20.83 -10.56
N SER A 14 5.19 21.98 -10.68
CA SER A 14 5.74 23.26 -10.19
C SER A 14 5.67 23.42 -8.67
N GLU A 15 4.73 22.72 -8.01
CA GLU A 15 4.46 22.94 -6.58
C GLU A 15 4.92 21.79 -5.67
N MET A 16 5.26 20.61 -6.22
CA MET A 16 5.54 19.39 -5.45
C MET A 16 6.63 19.58 -4.37
N PHE A 17 7.76 20.20 -4.68
CA PHE A 17 8.86 20.41 -3.72
C PHE A 17 8.45 21.38 -2.60
N ARG A 18 7.75 22.46 -2.98
CA ARG A 18 7.20 23.40 -2.00
C ARG A 18 6.19 22.70 -1.08
N ALA A 19 5.28 21.94 -1.66
CA ALA A 19 4.25 21.21 -0.93
C ALA A 19 4.85 20.23 0.08
N LEU A 20 5.89 19.48 -0.32
CA LEU A 20 6.61 18.57 0.56
C LEU A 20 7.26 19.34 1.72
N SER A 21 7.99 20.41 1.43
CA SER A 21 8.69 21.21 2.44
C SER A 21 7.75 21.93 3.41
N LYS A 22 6.52 22.24 2.99
CA LYS A 22 5.49 22.90 3.81
C LYS A 22 4.57 21.93 4.54
N GLY A 23 4.75 20.62 4.37
CA GLY A 23 3.91 19.61 5.01
C GLY A 23 2.47 19.57 4.46
N GLU A 24 2.27 19.94 3.19
CA GLU A 24 0.96 19.88 2.56
C GLU A 24 0.52 18.43 2.26
N PHE A 25 1.46 17.47 2.24
CA PHE A 25 1.13 16.05 2.18
C PHE A 25 0.81 15.52 3.57
N VAL A 26 -0.40 15.03 3.73
CA VAL A 26 -0.91 14.49 5.01
C VAL A 26 -1.21 13.00 4.86
N VAL A 27 -0.99 12.23 5.92
CA VAL A 27 -1.23 10.79 5.92
C VAL A 27 -2.56 10.51 6.62
N TYR A 28 -3.47 9.87 5.89
CA TYR A 28 -4.68 9.29 6.43
C TYR A 28 -4.44 7.81 6.72
N TYR A 29 -5.19 7.25 7.67
CA TYR A 29 -5.07 5.85 8.05
C TYR A 29 -6.40 5.14 7.84
N GLN A 30 -6.44 4.21 6.89
CA GLN A 30 -7.62 3.37 6.66
C GLN A 30 -7.51 2.12 7.51
N PRO A 31 -8.42 1.89 8.47
CA PRO A 31 -8.32 0.76 9.38
C PRO A 31 -8.60 -0.57 8.68
N LYS A 32 -7.87 -1.61 9.07
CA LYS A 32 -8.07 -3.00 8.71
C LYS A 32 -8.74 -3.72 9.90
N TYR A 33 -9.86 -4.39 9.64
CA TYR A 33 -10.67 -5.04 10.68
C TYR A 33 -10.55 -6.57 10.62
N GLU A 34 -10.50 -7.20 11.77
CA GLU A 34 -10.76 -8.63 11.91
C GLU A 34 -12.27 -8.85 11.87
N ILE A 35 -12.76 -9.63 10.90
CA ILE A 35 -14.20 -9.84 10.68
C ILE A 35 -14.84 -10.54 11.87
N ALA A 36 -14.16 -11.51 12.48
CA ALA A 36 -14.71 -12.36 13.53
C ALA A 36 -15.11 -11.60 14.82
N ASN A 37 -14.44 -10.48 15.12
CA ASN A 37 -14.59 -9.78 16.40
C ASN A 37 -14.64 -8.25 16.30
N ASP A 38 -14.69 -7.69 15.10
CA ASP A 38 -14.70 -6.25 14.81
C ASP A 38 -13.52 -5.47 15.41
N THR A 39 -12.38 -6.11 15.60
CA THR A 39 -11.22 -5.42 16.14
C THR A 39 -10.35 -4.84 15.04
N ILE A 40 -9.78 -3.67 15.28
CA ILE A 40 -8.77 -3.08 14.38
C ILE A 40 -7.46 -3.83 14.59
N ILE A 41 -6.99 -4.49 13.52
CA ILE A 41 -5.77 -5.29 13.49
C ILE A 41 -4.59 -4.58 12.81
N GLY A 42 -4.86 -3.53 12.05
CA GLY A 42 -3.87 -2.74 11.34
C GLY A 42 -4.50 -1.52 10.69
N ALA A 43 -3.72 -0.78 9.93
CA ALA A 43 -4.24 0.26 9.05
C ALA A 43 -3.32 0.45 7.83
N GLU A 44 -3.86 1.02 6.77
CA GLU A 44 -3.09 1.46 5.59
C GLU A 44 -2.84 2.95 5.64
N ALA A 45 -1.59 3.36 5.35
CA ALA A 45 -1.18 4.75 5.26
C ALA A 45 -1.45 5.29 3.85
N LEU A 46 -2.39 6.20 3.75
CA LEU A 46 -2.85 6.77 2.49
C LEU A 46 -2.53 8.27 2.45
N VAL A 47 -1.61 8.66 1.58
CA VAL A 47 -1.25 10.07 1.41
C VAL A 47 -2.38 10.86 0.75
N ARG A 48 -2.57 12.11 1.19
CA ARG A 48 -3.45 13.12 0.58
C ARG A 48 -2.70 14.42 0.47
N TRP A 49 -2.87 15.13 -0.63
CA TRP A 49 -2.29 16.46 -0.77
C TRP A 49 -3.32 17.51 -0.34
N ASN A 50 -3.10 18.11 0.84
CA ASN A 50 -3.92 19.21 1.35
C ASN A 50 -3.43 20.52 0.76
N HIS A 51 -3.83 20.80 -0.48
CA HIS A 51 -3.40 21.97 -1.22
C HIS A 51 -4.16 23.21 -0.73
N LYS A 52 -3.42 24.28 -0.39
CA LYS A 52 -3.97 25.49 0.23
C LYS A 52 -5.10 26.18 -0.55
N GLU A 53 -5.10 26.09 -1.88
CA GLU A 53 -6.09 26.75 -2.73
C GLU A 53 -7.14 25.80 -3.34
N LYS A 54 -6.77 24.50 -3.51
CA LYS A 54 -7.60 23.49 -4.18
C LYS A 54 -8.25 22.49 -3.22
N GLY A 55 -7.92 22.60 -1.93
CA GLY A 55 -8.34 21.61 -0.94
C GLY A 55 -7.61 20.28 -1.13
N ILE A 56 -8.27 19.18 -0.82
CA ILE A 56 -7.66 17.84 -0.89
C ILE A 56 -7.59 17.37 -2.35
N ILE A 57 -6.37 17.18 -2.86
CA ILE A 57 -6.11 16.57 -4.16
C ILE A 57 -5.93 15.07 -3.96
N SER A 58 -6.66 14.27 -4.77
CA SER A 58 -6.63 12.81 -4.71
C SER A 58 -5.28 12.25 -5.19
N PRO A 59 -4.76 11.15 -4.57
CA PRO A 59 -3.57 10.45 -5.02
C PRO A 59 -3.59 10.05 -6.50
N GLY A 60 -4.72 9.60 -7.01
CA GLY A 60 -4.88 9.26 -8.43
C GLY A 60 -4.59 10.41 -9.42
N VAL A 61 -4.53 11.65 -8.93
CA VAL A 61 -4.18 12.81 -9.74
C VAL A 61 -2.69 13.11 -9.73
N PHE A 62 -2.02 13.01 -8.57
CA PHE A 62 -0.62 13.42 -8.44
C PHE A 62 0.38 12.24 -8.45
N ILE A 63 0.03 11.06 -7.94
CA ILE A 63 0.92 9.88 -7.92
C ILE A 63 1.43 9.54 -9.34
N PRO A 64 0.58 9.45 -10.39
CA PRO A 64 1.08 9.14 -11.73
C PRO A 64 2.03 10.22 -12.30
N VAL A 65 1.93 11.47 -11.82
CA VAL A 65 2.87 12.54 -12.20
C VAL A 65 4.21 12.33 -11.51
N PHE A 66 4.18 12.04 -10.20
CA PHE A 66 5.38 11.84 -9.38
C PHE A 66 6.14 10.57 -9.74
N GLU A 67 5.46 9.49 -10.14
CA GLU A 67 6.11 8.29 -10.66
C GLU A 67 6.87 8.56 -11.97
N ARG A 68 6.27 9.38 -12.87
CA ARG A 68 6.91 9.73 -14.15
C ARG A 68 8.14 10.60 -14.00
N ASN A 69 8.17 11.50 -13.02
CA ASN A 69 9.29 12.43 -12.81
C ASN A 69 10.23 12.00 -11.67
N GLY A 70 9.96 10.86 -11.00
CA GLY A 70 10.76 10.31 -9.93
C GLY A 70 10.53 10.92 -8.54
N PHE A 71 9.73 11.96 -8.40
CA PHE A 71 9.44 12.62 -7.12
C PHE A 71 8.70 11.70 -6.12
N ILE A 72 8.09 10.62 -6.62
CA ILE A 72 7.42 9.62 -5.78
C ILE A 72 8.37 9.06 -4.71
N VAL A 73 9.65 8.92 -5.02
CA VAL A 73 10.67 8.41 -4.08
C VAL A 73 10.77 9.32 -2.85
N ASP A 74 10.82 10.63 -3.05
CA ASP A 74 10.86 11.60 -1.95
C ASP A 74 9.55 11.58 -1.14
N LEU A 75 8.42 11.45 -1.83
CA LEU A 75 7.12 11.37 -1.17
C LEU A 75 6.97 10.08 -0.35
N ASP A 76 7.39 8.93 -0.87
CA ASP A 76 7.32 7.66 -0.15
C ASP A 76 8.14 7.73 1.15
N PHE A 77 9.39 8.19 1.10
CA PHE A 77 10.20 8.37 2.30
C PHE A 77 9.62 9.39 3.27
N TYR A 78 9.00 10.47 2.78
CA TYR A 78 8.26 11.40 3.62
C TYR A 78 7.10 10.70 4.35
N VAL A 79 6.30 9.89 3.64
CA VAL A 79 5.20 9.12 4.24
C VAL A 79 5.72 8.14 5.27
N TYR A 80 6.81 7.38 4.98
CA TYR A 80 7.44 6.47 5.92
C TYR A 80 7.84 7.18 7.22
N GLU A 81 8.48 8.35 7.10
CA GLU A 81 8.83 9.14 8.27
C GLU A 81 7.61 9.60 9.07
N GLN A 82 6.51 10.05 8.43
CA GLN A 82 5.30 10.45 9.14
C GLN A 82 4.66 9.28 9.90
N VAL A 83 4.57 8.10 9.27
CA VAL A 83 4.05 6.88 9.90
C VAL A 83 4.92 6.50 11.10
N LEU A 84 6.23 6.44 10.93
CA LEU A 84 7.15 6.06 12.00
C LEU A 84 7.17 7.07 13.17
N LYS A 85 7.07 8.37 12.89
CA LYS A 85 6.89 9.41 13.92
C LYS A 85 5.63 9.19 14.73
N MET A 86 4.50 8.91 14.07
CA MET A 86 3.22 8.67 14.72
C MET A 86 3.29 7.42 15.59
N GLN A 87 3.82 6.30 15.05
CA GLN A 87 3.97 5.06 15.82
C GLN A 87 4.92 5.22 17.01
N LYS A 88 6.07 5.87 16.82
CA LYS A 88 7.00 6.19 17.94
C LYS A 88 6.32 7.01 19.03
N HIS A 89 5.59 8.04 18.65
CA HIS A 89 4.84 8.85 19.62
C HIS A 89 3.84 8.02 20.42
N ARG A 90 3.11 7.10 19.78
CA ARG A 90 2.19 6.18 20.47
C ARG A 90 2.91 5.23 21.42
N LEU A 91 4.04 4.66 20.99
CA LEU A 91 4.90 3.81 21.83
C LEU A 91 5.39 4.56 23.07
N ASP A 92 5.86 5.79 22.91
CA ASP A 92 6.36 6.62 24.00
C ASP A 92 5.26 6.98 25.02
N MET A 93 4.02 7.06 24.55
CA MET A 93 2.86 7.28 25.40
C MET A 93 2.29 5.98 26.02
N GLY A 94 2.90 4.83 25.78
CA GLY A 94 2.37 3.53 26.22
C GLY A 94 1.04 3.14 25.59
N LYS A 95 0.67 3.73 24.44
CA LYS A 95 -0.56 3.41 23.73
C LYS A 95 -0.39 2.17 22.88
N LYS A 96 -1.51 1.44 22.64
CA LYS A 96 -1.52 0.32 21.71
C LYS A 96 -1.07 0.78 20.32
N VAL A 97 -0.10 0.08 19.75
CA VAL A 97 0.38 0.23 18.37
C VAL A 97 -0.09 -0.96 17.56
N ILE A 98 -0.48 -0.72 16.32
CA ILE A 98 -0.92 -1.72 15.35
C ILE A 98 -0.02 -1.64 14.11
N PRO A 99 0.10 -2.71 13.33
CA PRO A 99 0.80 -2.66 12.04
C PRO A 99 0.22 -1.60 11.11
N ILE A 100 1.10 -0.85 10.46
CA ILE A 100 0.71 0.11 9.42
C ILE A 100 1.35 -0.30 8.11
N SER A 101 0.53 -0.53 7.09
CA SER A 101 1.05 -0.75 5.75
C SER A 101 1.35 0.56 5.02
N MET A 102 2.46 0.53 4.30
CA MET A 102 2.98 1.67 3.54
C MET A 102 3.29 1.22 2.11
N ASN A 103 2.80 1.96 1.15
CA ASN A 103 2.97 1.66 -0.27
C ASN A 103 4.43 1.80 -0.71
N VAL A 104 4.87 0.89 -1.58
CA VAL A 104 6.19 0.91 -2.22
C VAL A 104 6.01 1.16 -3.71
N SER A 105 6.43 2.32 -4.19
CA SER A 105 6.36 2.63 -5.62
C SER A 105 7.32 1.76 -6.43
N ARG A 106 6.92 1.44 -7.67
CA ARG A 106 7.78 0.76 -8.65
C ARG A 106 9.10 1.49 -8.93
N CYS A 107 9.19 2.79 -8.65
CA CYS A 107 10.42 3.56 -8.82
C CYS A 107 11.55 3.09 -7.92
N HIS A 108 11.25 2.40 -6.82
CA HIS A 108 12.26 1.81 -5.93
C HIS A 108 12.94 0.55 -6.49
N LEU A 109 12.38 -0.08 -7.54
CA LEU A 109 12.97 -1.29 -8.14
C LEU A 109 14.36 -1.05 -8.73
N SER A 110 14.67 0.17 -9.15
CA SER A 110 15.97 0.56 -9.70
C SER A 110 16.96 1.04 -8.63
N ASP A 111 16.53 1.21 -7.38
CA ASP A 111 17.39 1.66 -6.28
C ASP A 111 17.87 0.47 -5.45
N THR A 112 19.07 -0.01 -5.71
CA THR A 112 19.67 -1.13 -4.96
C THR A 112 19.88 -0.83 -3.47
N ASN A 113 19.86 0.43 -3.07
CA ASN A 113 20.05 0.86 -1.68
C ASN A 113 18.71 1.19 -0.98
N PHE A 114 17.57 0.91 -1.63
CA PHE A 114 16.26 1.26 -1.06
C PHE A 114 16.05 0.65 0.33
N VAL A 115 16.35 -0.64 0.49
CA VAL A 115 16.13 -1.35 1.77
C VAL A 115 17.05 -0.81 2.85
N ASP A 116 18.32 -0.50 2.54
CA ASP A 116 19.24 0.12 3.50
C ASP A 116 18.77 1.51 3.95
N LYS A 117 18.25 2.30 3.02
CA LYS A 117 17.65 3.61 3.34
C LYS A 117 16.42 3.47 4.23
N LEU A 118 15.54 2.51 3.92
CA LEU A 118 14.36 2.20 4.74
C LEU A 118 14.77 1.77 6.15
N GLU A 119 15.74 0.86 6.26
CA GLU A 119 16.32 0.45 7.55
C GLU A 119 16.85 1.63 8.36
N ALA A 120 17.57 2.54 7.73
CA ALA A 120 18.10 3.72 8.40
C ALA A 120 16.97 4.60 8.98
N VAL A 121 15.88 4.77 8.24
CA VAL A 121 14.72 5.53 8.70
C VAL A 121 14.01 4.79 9.85
N VAL A 122 13.80 3.47 9.76
CA VAL A 122 13.20 2.67 10.83
C VAL A 122 14.06 2.72 12.09
N ALA A 123 15.36 2.56 11.97
CA ALA A 123 16.32 2.63 13.09
C ALA A 123 16.31 4.01 13.79
N LYS A 124 16.17 5.10 13.03
CA LYS A 124 16.06 6.47 13.54
C LYS A 124 14.89 6.62 14.53
N TYR A 125 13.74 6.01 14.21
CA TYR A 125 12.53 6.09 15.04
C TYR A 125 12.39 4.95 16.04
N LYS A 126 13.21 3.90 15.94
CA LYS A 126 13.19 2.72 16.84
C LYS A 126 11.80 2.07 16.95
N VAL A 127 11.06 2.03 15.86
CA VAL A 127 9.77 1.33 15.77
C VAL A 127 10.05 -0.14 15.46
N PRO A 128 9.52 -1.10 16.24
CA PRO A 128 9.67 -2.53 15.95
C PRO A 128 9.07 -2.89 14.58
N LYS A 129 9.79 -3.68 13.77
CA LYS A 129 9.39 -4.04 12.40
C LYS A 129 8.06 -4.76 12.30
N GLN A 130 7.64 -5.45 13.35
CA GLN A 130 6.31 -6.09 13.42
C GLN A 130 5.14 -5.11 13.27
N TYR A 131 5.38 -3.80 13.41
CA TYR A 131 4.40 -2.74 13.20
C TYR A 131 4.55 -2.05 11.84
N ILE A 132 5.38 -2.59 10.95
CA ILE A 132 5.67 -2.04 9.63
C ILE A 132 5.35 -3.10 8.58
N GLU A 133 4.45 -2.78 7.66
CA GLU A 133 4.10 -3.64 6.54
C GLU A 133 4.39 -2.86 5.24
N MET A 134 5.12 -3.48 4.30
CA MET A 134 5.42 -2.89 3.00
C MET A 134 4.44 -3.43 1.97
N GLU A 135 3.71 -2.54 1.31
CA GLU A 135 2.62 -2.88 0.41
C GLU A 135 3.07 -2.70 -1.04
N ILE A 136 2.99 -3.76 -1.83
CA ILE A 136 3.49 -3.83 -3.20
C ILE A 136 2.34 -4.26 -4.11
N THR A 137 2.02 -3.44 -5.11
CA THR A 137 0.94 -3.76 -6.06
C THR A 137 1.32 -4.88 -7.02
N GLU A 138 0.36 -5.69 -7.45
CA GLU A 138 0.57 -6.73 -8.46
C GLU A 138 1.20 -6.18 -9.75
N SER A 139 0.84 -4.97 -10.14
CA SER A 139 1.31 -4.33 -11.38
C SER A 139 2.83 -4.14 -11.46
N ILE A 140 3.53 -4.13 -10.33
CA ILE A 140 5.00 -4.08 -10.27
C ILE A 140 5.64 -5.27 -11.00
N PHE A 141 4.95 -6.40 -11.07
CA PHE A 141 5.46 -7.65 -11.67
C PHE A 141 5.08 -7.85 -13.14
N SER A 142 4.49 -6.87 -13.79
CA SER A 142 3.92 -6.97 -15.14
C SER A 142 4.92 -7.31 -16.26
N GLN A 143 6.23 -7.42 -15.98
CA GLN A 143 7.28 -7.64 -16.99
C GLN A 143 8.26 -8.77 -16.63
N GLU A 144 7.91 -9.79 -15.85
CA GLU A 144 8.86 -10.83 -15.36
C GLU A 144 10.13 -10.21 -14.74
N ASP A 145 9.97 -9.07 -14.10
CA ASP A 145 11.08 -8.27 -13.60
C ASP A 145 11.72 -8.94 -12.38
N SER A 146 12.91 -9.49 -12.57
CA SER A 146 13.70 -10.08 -11.50
C SER A 146 13.99 -9.10 -10.37
N SER A 147 13.96 -7.79 -10.65
CA SER A 147 14.17 -6.72 -9.65
C SER A 147 13.08 -6.67 -8.60
N ALA A 148 11.81 -6.86 -9.00
CA ALA A 148 10.69 -6.89 -8.05
C ALA A 148 10.78 -8.09 -7.11
N ILE A 149 11.14 -9.27 -7.65
CA ILE A 149 11.37 -10.47 -6.84
C ILE A 149 12.55 -10.24 -5.89
N ALA A 150 13.67 -9.69 -6.37
CA ALA A 150 14.85 -9.40 -5.57
C ALA A 150 14.53 -8.39 -4.45
N LEU A 151 13.72 -7.36 -4.71
CA LEU A 151 13.28 -6.39 -3.71
C LEU A 151 12.49 -7.09 -2.58
N ILE A 152 11.52 -7.95 -2.92
CA ILE A 152 10.74 -8.69 -1.91
C ILE A 152 11.66 -9.55 -1.05
N TYR A 153 12.56 -10.33 -1.65
CA TYR A 153 13.50 -11.14 -0.89
C TYR A 153 14.36 -10.29 0.04
N ASN A 154 14.89 -9.18 -0.43
CA ASN A 154 15.71 -8.28 0.38
C ASN A 154 14.89 -7.69 1.56
N LEU A 155 13.67 -7.21 1.32
CA LEU A 155 12.78 -6.75 2.40
C LEU A 155 12.49 -7.85 3.42
N LYS A 156 12.23 -9.09 2.95
CA LYS A 156 11.99 -10.24 3.85
C LYS A 156 13.21 -10.61 4.67
N GLU A 157 14.41 -10.64 4.08
CA GLU A 157 15.67 -10.90 4.79
C GLU A 157 15.92 -9.87 5.89
N HIS A 158 15.51 -8.62 5.65
CA HIS A 158 15.55 -7.55 6.66
C HIS A 158 14.38 -7.60 7.66
N GLY A 159 13.50 -8.61 7.58
CA GLY A 159 12.42 -8.86 8.55
C GLY A 159 11.20 -7.96 8.40
N PHE A 160 10.99 -7.35 7.24
CA PHE A 160 9.75 -6.63 6.95
C PHE A 160 8.61 -7.59 6.59
N THR A 161 7.40 -7.23 7.00
CA THR A 161 6.16 -7.87 6.55
C THR A 161 5.78 -7.31 5.18
N ILE A 162 5.37 -8.18 4.25
CA ILE A 162 5.03 -7.80 2.88
C ILE A 162 3.57 -8.12 2.62
N SER A 163 2.83 -7.15 2.10
CA SER A 163 1.52 -7.39 1.52
C SER A 163 1.50 -7.14 0.02
N MET A 164 0.78 -7.98 -0.69
CA MET A 164 0.52 -7.84 -2.12
C MET A 164 -0.85 -7.21 -2.31
N ASP A 165 -0.87 -6.06 -2.99
CA ASP A 165 -2.06 -5.27 -3.26
C ASP A 165 -2.62 -5.50 -4.67
N ASP A 166 -3.90 -5.16 -4.86
CA ASP A 166 -4.63 -5.26 -6.13
C ASP A 166 -4.63 -6.67 -6.74
N PHE A 167 -4.60 -7.74 -5.90
CA PHE A 167 -4.54 -9.12 -6.40
C PHE A 167 -5.75 -9.46 -7.26
N GLY A 168 -5.46 -9.90 -8.49
CA GLY A 168 -6.44 -10.30 -9.50
C GLY A 168 -6.80 -9.20 -10.48
N SER A 169 -6.23 -8.00 -10.35
CA SER A 169 -6.36 -6.94 -11.35
C SER A 169 -5.46 -7.18 -12.57
N GLY A 170 -4.48 -8.10 -12.48
CA GLY A 170 -3.46 -8.39 -13.50
C GLY A 170 -3.46 -9.83 -14.02
N TYR A 171 -2.55 -10.11 -14.97
CA TYR A 171 -2.51 -11.39 -15.71
C TYR A 171 -1.63 -12.49 -15.07
N SER A 172 -0.93 -12.24 -13.97
CA SER A 172 0.16 -13.11 -13.51
C SER A 172 0.13 -13.54 -12.04
N SER A 173 -0.93 -13.21 -11.31
CA SER A 173 -1.04 -13.31 -9.85
C SER A 173 -0.64 -14.65 -9.24
N LEU A 174 -1.11 -15.79 -9.80
CA LEU A 174 -0.83 -17.13 -9.26
C LEU A 174 0.64 -17.56 -9.47
N ASN A 175 1.22 -17.21 -10.63
CA ASN A 175 2.63 -17.51 -10.89
C ASN A 175 3.57 -16.73 -9.96
N LEU A 176 3.15 -15.54 -9.60
CA LEU A 176 3.88 -14.69 -8.66
C LEU A 176 3.87 -15.28 -7.24
N LEU A 177 2.70 -15.69 -6.73
CA LEU A 177 2.58 -16.35 -5.43
C LEU A 177 3.45 -17.61 -5.30
N ARG A 178 3.72 -18.28 -6.41
CA ARG A 178 4.66 -19.42 -6.44
C ARG A 178 6.12 -18.99 -6.27
N LYS A 179 6.47 -17.77 -6.72
CA LYS A 179 7.86 -17.28 -6.77
C LYS A 179 8.25 -16.46 -5.55
N VAL A 180 7.30 -15.80 -4.89
CA VAL A 180 7.61 -14.87 -3.78
C VAL A 180 6.89 -15.25 -2.50
N HIS A 181 7.55 -15.00 -1.38
CA HIS A 181 6.97 -15.19 -0.04
C HIS A 181 6.42 -13.86 0.46
N ILE A 182 5.10 -13.73 0.41
CA ILE A 182 4.35 -12.61 1.00
C ILE A 182 3.63 -13.05 2.28
N ASP A 183 3.29 -12.11 3.13
CA ASP A 183 2.59 -12.39 4.40
C ASP A 183 1.09 -12.14 4.29
N THR A 184 0.68 -11.19 3.44
CA THR A 184 -0.72 -10.79 3.28
C THR A 184 -1.05 -10.63 1.79
N LEU A 185 -2.24 -11.07 1.40
CA LEU A 185 -2.82 -10.92 0.07
C LEU A 185 -4.05 -10.03 0.18
N LYS A 186 -4.07 -8.87 -0.50
CA LYS A 186 -5.21 -7.97 -0.56
C LYS A 186 -6.02 -8.29 -1.81
N ILE A 187 -7.24 -8.75 -1.61
CA ILE A 187 -8.19 -9.08 -2.68
C ILE A 187 -8.88 -7.79 -3.10
N ASP A 188 -8.70 -7.41 -4.37
CA ASP A 188 -9.25 -6.18 -4.93
C ASP A 188 -10.77 -6.16 -4.85
N LYS A 189 -11.34 -4.98 -4.61
CA LYS A 189 -12.79 -4.72 -4.54
C LYS A 189 -13.55 -5.19 -5.78
N VAL A 190 -12.92 -5.27 -6.93
CA VAL A 190 -13.56 -5.74 -8.17
C VAL A 190 -14.21 -7.12 -8.02
N PHE A 191 -13.68 -7.95 -7.13
CA PHE A 191 -14.26 -9.27 -6.81
C PHE A 191 -15.46 -9.18 -5.87
N ILE A 192 -15.57 -8.10 -5.09
CA ILE A 192 -16.65 -7.88 -4.11
C ILE A 192 -17.80 -7.06 -4.73
N ASP A 193 -17.46 -6.11 -5.63
CA ASP A 193 -18.42 -5.18 -6.25
C ASP A 193 -19.14 -5.73 -7.48
N SER A 194 -18.90 -6.99 -7.89
CA SER A 194 -19.47 -7.49 -9.12
C SER A 194 -21.00 -7.57 -9.05
N THR A 195 -21.66 -6.75 -9.85
CA THR A 195 -23.12 -6.72 -9.97
C THR A 195 -23.66 -7.70 -11.03
N GLU A 196 -22.77 -8.26 -11.88
CA GLU A 196 -23.17 -9.09 -13.02
C GLU A 196 -23.35 -10.58 -12.67
N ASP A 197 -22.51 -11.14 -11.79
CA ASP A 197 -22.62 -12.52 -11.34
C ASP A 197 -22.05 -12.66 -9.90
N VAL A 198 -22.87 -12.31 -8.93
CA VAL A 198 -22.50 -12.34 -7.49
C VAL A 198 -22.07 -13.73 -7.05
N GLN A 199 -22.77 -14.79 -7.47
CA GLN A 199 -22.46 -16.16 -7.06
C GLN A 199 -21.07 -16.59 -7.57
N ARG A 200 -20.77 -16.30 -8.83
CA ARG A 200 -19.47 -16.63 -9.42
C ARG A 200 -18.34 -15.88 -8.72
N SER A 201 -18.54 -14.59 -8.42
CA SER A 201 -17.56 -13.78 -7.69
C SER A 201 -17.32 -14.31 -6.29
N GLN A 202 -18.38 -14.71 -5.57
CA GLN A 202 -18.26 -15.33 -4.25
C GLN A 202 -17.45 -16.62 -4.29
N VAL A 203 -17.71 -17.52 -5.25
CA VAL A 203 -16.92 -18.75 -5.42
C VAL A 203 -15.45 -18.45 -5.67
N ILE A 204 -15.15 -17.45 -6.51
CA ILE A 204 -13.77 -17.06 -6.80
C ILE A 204 -13.07 -16.54 -5.53
N VAL A 205 -13.72 -15.64 -4.77
CA VAL A 205 -13.16 -15.10 -3.52
C VAL A 205 -12.92 -16.22 -2.50
N GLU A 206 -13.88 -17.12 -2.32
CA GLU A 206 -13.76 -18.27 -1.43
C GLU A 206 -12.52 -19.12 -1.78
N GLU A 207 -12.34 -19.44 -3.07
CA GLU A 207 -11.19 -20.23 -3.52
C GLU A 207 -9.85 -19.50 -3.38
N ILE A 208 -9.83 -18.17 -3.58
CA ILE A 208 -8.64 -17.35 -3.31
C ILE A 208 -8.28 -17.42 -1.82
N ILE A 209 -9.25 -17.24 -0.92
CA ILE A 209 -9.05 -17.30 0.53
C ILE A 209 -8.56 -18.70 0.94
N ASN A 210 -9.19 -19.75 0.44
CA ASN A 210 -8.80 -21.13 0.70
C ASN A 210 -7.37 -21.44 0.22
N MET A 211 -7.02 -20.97 -0.96
CA MET A 211 -5.66 -21.10 -1.51
C MET A 211 -4.64 -20.36 -0.64
N ALA A 212 -4.88 -19.10 -0.32
CA ALA A 212 -3.99 -18.28 0.51
C ALA A 212 -3.77 -18.94 1.88
N SER A 213 -4.84 -19.43 2.52
CA SER A 213 -4.75 -20.16 3.80
C SER A 213 -3.85 -21.38 3.72
N LYS A 214 -3.96 -22.20 2.65
CA LYS A 214 -3.14 -23.42 2.45
C LYS A 214 -1.66 -23.12 2.26
N ILE A 215 -1.31 -21.93 1.77
CA ILE A 215 0.08 -21.48 1.63
C ILE A 215 0.52 -20.54 2.77
N HIS A 216 -0.27 -20.47 3.85
CA HIS A 216 -0.01 -19.67 5.06
C HIS A 216 0.11 -18.16 4.81
N VAL A 217 -0.65 -17.63 3.85
CA VAL A 217 -0.77 -16.20 3.54
C VAL A 217 -2.11 -15.70 4.10
N LYS A 218 -2.08 -14.58 4.82
CA LYS A 218 -3.29 -13.91 5.31
C LYS A 218 -4.01 -13.24 4.14
N THR A 219 -5.34 -13.07 4.26
CA THR A 219 -6.13 -12.36 3.26
C THR A 219 -6.78 -11.12 3.86
N ILE A 220 -6.87 -10.06 3.07
CA ILE A 220 -7.65 -8.86 3.34
C ILE A 220 -8.54 -8.63 2.12
N CYS A 221 -9.84 -8.42 2.33
CA CYS A 221 -10.75 -8.05 1.26
C CYS A 221 -11.00 -6.54 1.32
N GLU A 222 -10.84 -5.89 0.17
CA GLU A 222 -11.10 -4.47 0.03
C GLU A 222 -12.52 -4.19 -0.49
N GLY A 223 -13.01 -2.96 -0.29
CA GLY A 223 -14.30 -2.53 -0.82
C GLY A 223 -15.51 -3.18 -0.16
N VAL A 224 -15.39 -3.68 1.07
CA VAL A 224 -16.53 -4.22 1.83
C VAL A 224 -17.36 -3.06 2.34
N GLU A 225 -18.51 -2.82 1.71
CA GLU A 225 -19.41 -1.68 1.98
C GLU A 225 -20.74 -2.09 2.62
N THR A 226 -21.11 -3.37 2.52
CA THR A 226 -22.41 -3.87 2.99
C THR A 226 -22.27 -4.99 4.00
N GLN A 227 -23.31 -5.13 4.85
CA GLN A 227 -23.39 -6.23 5.83
C GLN A 227 -23.38 -7.60 5.12
N SER A 228 -24.04 -7.72 3.97
CA SER A 228 -24.09 -8.97 3.20
C SER A 228 -22.72 -9.40 2.69
N GLN A 229 -21.90 -8.44 2.22
CA GLN A 229 -20.52 -8.72 1.82
C GLN A 229 -19.66 -9.18 3.00
N ARG A 230 -19.83 -8.51 4.15
CA ARG A 230 -19.15 -8.90 5.38
C ARG A 230 -19.54 -10.29 5.87
N ASP A 231 -20.84 -10.62 5.87
CA ASP A 231 -21.35 -11.91 6.35
C ASP A 231 -20.91 -13.07 5.44
N PHE A 232 -20.65 -12.78 4.17
CA PHE A 232 -20.08 -13.73 3.22
C PHE A 232 -18.61 -14.04 3.54
N LEU A 233 -17.80 -13.02 3.89
CA LEU A 233 -16.36 -13.16 4.17
C LEU A 233 -16.10 -13.79 5.53
#